data_196470eb9ff4c12c7c39419413146f22
#
_entry.id   196470eb9ff4c12c7c39419413146f22
#
_cell.length_a   1.000
_cell.length_b   1.000
_cell.length_c   1.000
_cell.angle_alpha   90.00
_cell.angle_beta   90.00
_cell.angle_gamma   90.00
#
_symmetry.space_group_name_H-M   'P 1'
#
loop_
_entity.id
_entity.type
_entity.pdbx_description
1 polymer ?
#
loop_
_entity_poly.entity_id
_entity_poly.type
_entity_poly.pdbx_seq_one_letter_code
_entity_poly.pdbx_strand_id
1 'polypeptide(L)'
;MKPVRPLFQKLFSLSETGSFILLSGMLCGYPLGAALCSQAMRDGRISTREAAYLLAFCSFPSPMFLAGYIPGQFPGRFPLPLLFLSVYAPVLILSRLARHNSHPDISRESGQPKAVQTIQAFQIQEHARSASEDSLNGILYEVCDVMVLIGSYLMLFSVLARFLSSAAWIPQPVTALLCAVFEMTTGIRQICLTFPPALCLPACAACAAFGGISGIFQTHSVIAYDSLFSQGRKNAGFDIRHYVGWKLLHAGLSALILTVLQLLLPLGSPLRL
;
A
#
# COMPACT_ATOMS: atom_id res chain seq x y z
N MET A 1 10.52 14.14 -13.09
CA MET A 1 11.09 12.99 -12.33
C MET A 1 12.62 12.92 -12.28
N LYS A 2 13.34 13.67 -13.12
CA LYS A 2 14.81 13.60 -13.22
C LYS A 2 15.61 13.76 -11.89
N PRO A 3 15.24 14.65 -10.91
CA PRO A 3 16.06 14.85 -9.72
C PRO A 3 15.86 13.76 -8.62
N VAL A 4 14.70 13.13 -8.54
CA VAL A 4 14.36 12.16 -7.47
C VAL A 4 14.81 10.73 -7.82
N ARG A 5 14.94 10.44 -9.12
CA ARG A 5 15.33 9.13 -9.65
C ARG A 5 16.63 8.57 -9.06
N PRO A 6 17.78 9.28 -9.08
CA PRO A 6 19.03 8.73 -8.59
C PRO A 6 19.01 8.41 -7.10
N LEU A 7 18.23 9.16 -6.32
CA LEU A 7 18.06 8.93 -4.89
C LEU A 7 17.33 7.62 -4.63
N PHE A 8 16.19 7.38 -5.30
CA PHE A 8 15.39 6.16 -5.14
C PHE A 8 16.12 4.92 -5.66
N GLN A 9 16.79 5.02 -6.80
CA GLN A 9 17.62 3.93 -7.33
C GLN A 9 18.75 3.56 -6.38
N LYS A 10 19.44 4.54 -5.81
CA LYS A 10 20.55 4.33 -4.88
C LYS A 10 20.09 3.80 -3.52
N LEU A 11 18.96 4.30 -3.02
CA LEU A 11 18.44 3.98 -1.69
C LEU A 11 17.75 2.61 -1.66
N PHE A 12 16.95 2.31 -2.68
CA PHE A 12 16.15 1.10 -2.76
C PHE A 12 16.69 0.07 -3.78
N SER A 13 17.69 0.41 -4.58
CA SER A 13 18.24 -0.44 -5.66
C SER A 13 17.15 -0.95 -6.62
N LEU A 14 16.29 -0.04 -7.05
CA LEU A 14 15.19 -0.31 -7.96
C LEU A 14 15.53 0.11 -9.38
N SER A 15 14.87 -0.54 -10.35
CA SER A 15 14.87 -0.06 -11.73
C SER A 15 14.18 1.30 -11.85
N GLU A 16 14.20 1.89 -13.04
CA GLU A 16 13.48 3.15 -13.30
C GLU A 16 11.97 2.96 -13.09
N THR A 17 11.42 1.87 -13.63
CA THR A 17 10.01 1.49 -13.47
C THR A 17 9.68 1.19 -12.03
N GLY A 18 10.53 0.44 -11.31
CA GLY A 18 10.34 0.15 -9.89
C GLY A 18 10.33 1.40 -9.01
N SER A 19 11.21 2.36 -9.31
CA SER A 19 11.24 3.66 -8.61
C SER A 19 9.97 4.49 -8.85
N PHE A 20 9.42 4.43 -10.08
CA PHE A 20 8.14 5.06 -10.39
C PHE A 20 6.98 4.43 -9.63
N ILE A 21 6.93 3.09 -9.57
CA ILE A 21 5.91 2.33 -8.84
C ILE A 21 5.93 2.69 -7.35
N LEU A 22 7.12 2.70 -6.73
CA LEU A 22 7.27 3.04 -5.33
C LEU A 22 6.79 4.48 -5.04
N LEU A 23 7.20 5.45 -5.86
CA LEU A 23 6.78 6.84 -5.69
C LEU A 23 5.27 7.01 -5.88
N SER A 24 4.70 6.36 -6.89
CA SER A 24 3.24 6.39 -7.13
C SER A 24 2.47 5.75 -5.97
N GLY A 25 2.95 4.62 -5.44
CA GLY A 25 2.37 3.98 -4.25
C GLY A 25 2.46 4.88 -3.01
N MET A 26 3.57 5.62 -2.84
CA MET A 26 3.72 6.57 -1.73
C MET A 26 2.74 7.74 -1.82
N LEU A 27 2.48 8.25 -3.02
CA LEU A 27 1.62 9.42 -3.22
C LEU A 27 0.13 9.07 -3.22
N CYS A 28 -0.23 8.01 -3.93
CA CYS A 28 -1.64 7.65 -4.13
C CYS A 28 -2.17 6.66 -3.09
N GLY A 29 -1.28 5.88 -2.46
CA GLY A 29 -1.67 4.94 -1.40
C GLY A 29 -2.19 3.60 -1.91
N TYR A 30 -2.93 2.89 -1.02
CA TYR A 30 -3.57 1.61 -1.33
C TYR A 30 -4.64 1.76 -2.42
N PRO A 31 -4.80 0.77 -3.30
CA PRO A 31 -3.92 -0.37 -3.62
C PRO A 31 -3.00 -0.07 -4.81
N LEU A 32 -2.86 1.21 -5.23
CA LEU A 32 -2.26 1.61 -6.50
C LEU A 32 -0.82 1.12 -6.66
N GLY A 33 -0.01 1.15 -5.59
CA GLY A 33 1.37 0.65 -5.67
C GLY A 33 1.45 -0.81 -6.12
N ALA A 34 0.58 -1.67 -5.57
CA ALA A 34 0.51 -3.08 -5.93
C ALA A 34 -0.08 -3.30 -7.33
N ALA A 35 -1.07 -2.50 -7.74
CA ALA A 35 -1.64 -2.54 -9.08
C ALA A 35 -0.59 -2.25 -10.15
N LEU A 36 0.13 -1.13 -10.00
CA LEU A 36 1.20 -0.75 -10.92
C LEU A 36 2.34 -1.78 -10.93
N CYS A 37 2.65 -2.39 -9.78
CA CYS A 37 3.65 -3.43 -9.68
C CYS A 37 3.23 -4.68 -10.47
N SER A 38 1.98 -5.12 -10.32
CA SER A 38 1.42 -6.25 -11.06
C SER A 38 1.41 -5.98 -12.57
N GLN A 39 0.95 -4.82 -12.97
CA GLN A 39 0.91 -4.41 -14.38
C GLN A 39 2.31 -4.37 -14.99
N ALA A 40 3.27 -3.71 -14.34
CA ALA A 40 4.64 -3.60 -14.85
C ALA A 40 5.35 -4.97 -14.95
N MET A 41 5.04 -5.91 -14.05
CA MET A 41 5.53 -7.28 -14.13
C MET A 41 4.94 -8.03 -15.34
N ARG A 42 3.65 -7.86 -15.62
CA ARG A 42 3.00 -8.46 -16.81
C ARG A 42 3.56 -7.91 -18.10
N ASP A 43 3.73 -6.59 -18.17
CA ASP A 43 4.32 -5.91 -19.32
C ASP A 43 5.80 -6.25 -19.54
N GLY A 44 6.41 -7.03 -18.64
CA GLY A 44 7.84 -7.37 -18.70
C GLY A 44 8.76 -6.18 -18.42
N ARG A 45 8.25 -5.08 -17.83
CA ARG A 45 9.03 -3.87 -17.49
C ARG A 45 9.84 -4.03 -16.21
N ILE A 46 9.43 -4.94 -15.34
CA ILE A 46 10.16 -5.35 -14.14
C ILE A 46 10.20 -6.87 -14.06
N SER A 47 11.25 -7.42 -13.44
CA SER A 47 11.36 -8.85 -13.22
C SER A 47 10.41 -9.32 -12.12
N THR A 48 10.08 -10.62 -12.11
CA THR A 48 9.26 -11.23 -11.05
C THR A 48 9.91 -11.06 -9.66
N ARG A 49 11.25 -11.07 -9.60
CA ARG A 49 12.00 -10.84 -8.36
C ARG A 49 11.88 -9.40 -7.88
N GLU A 50 12.00 -8.43 -8.78
CA GLU A 50 11.80 -7.01 -8.45
C GLU A 50 10.36 -6.73 -8.03
N ALA A 51 9.38 -7.36 -8.69
CA ALA A 51 7.97 -7.27 -8.30
C ALA A 51 7.73 -7.82 -6.89
N ALA A 52 8.24 -9.01 -6.57
CA ALA A 52 8.14 -9.59 -5.22
C ALA A 52 8.80 -8.70 -4.15
N TYR A 53 9.95 -8.11 -4.48
CA TYR A 53 10.64 -7.17 -3.62
C TYR A 53 9.82 -5.90 -3.38
N LEU A 54 9.27 -5.28 -4.45
CA LEU A 54 8.44 -4.08 -4.35
C LEU A 54 7.16 -4.31 -3.57
N LEU A 55 6.48 -5.45 -3.77
CA LEU A 55 5.24 -5.78 -3.07
C LEU A 55 5.39 -5.82 -1.55
N ALA A 56 6.59 -6.05 -1.03
CA ALA A 56 6.86 -6.02 0.39
C ALA A 56 6.65 -4.61 1.01
N PHE A 57 6.82 -3.53 0.23
CA PHE A 57 6.79 -2.17 0.77
C PHE A 57 6.27 -1.08 -0.20
N CYS A 58 5.61 -1.42 -1.32
CA CYS A 58 5.04 -0.42 -2.24
C CYS A 58 3.60 0.00 -1.89
N SER A 59 3.00 -0.62 -0.87
CA SER A 59 1.61 -0.34 -0.46
C SER A 59 1.59 0.35 0.90
N PHE A 60 1.25 1.64 0.91
CA PHE A 60 1.18 2.47 2.13
C PHE A 60 -0.12 3.27 2.17
N PRO A 61 -0.48 3.88 3.31
CA PRO A 61 -1.49 4.92 3.32
C PRO A 61 -0.96 6.17 2.60
N SER A 62 -1.82 6.84 1.84
CA SER A 62 -1.44 8.07 1.14
C SER A 62 -1.15 9.22 2.12
N PRO A 63 -0.30 10.21 1.75
CA PRO A 63 -0.10 11.41 2.53
C PRO A 63 -1.40 12.16 2.82
N MET A 64 -2.31 12.17 1.85
CA MET A 64 -3.63 12.78 1.96
C MET A 64 -4.47 12.12 3.06
N PHE A 65 -4.43 10.78 3.15
CA PHE A 65 -5.10 10.03 4.21
C PHE A 65 -4.51 10.33 5.59
N LEU A 66 -3.17 10.32 5.69
CA LEU A 66 -2.49 10.60 6.95
C LEU A 66 -2.73 12.04 7.45
N ALA A 67 -2.73 13.02 6.54
CA ALA A 67 -2.89 14.42 6.88
C ALA A 67 -4.36 14.85 7.03
N GLY A 68 -5.27 14.25 6.26
CA GLY A 68 -6.67 14.65 6.23
C GLY A 68 -7.55 13.86 7.20
N TYR A 69 -7.46 12.53 7.14
CA TYR A 69 -8.37 11.67 7.90
C TYR A 69 -7.97 11.51 9.37
N ILE A 70 -6.73 11.15 9.65
CA ILE A 70 -6.31 10.79 11.00
C ILE A 70 -6.40 11.97 11.98
N PRO A 71 -5.91 13.18 11.65
CA PRO A 71 -6.03 14.32 12.56
C PRO A 71 -7.46 14.72 12.87
N GLY A 72 -8.37 14.53 11.90
CA GLY A 72 -9.80 14.80 12.09
C GLY A 72 -10.48 13.88 13.12
N GLN A 73 -9.85 12.79 13.52
CA GLN A 73 -10.34 11.90 14.58
C GLN A 73 -9.83 12.30 15.97
N PHE A 74 -8.92 13.26 16.08
CA PHE A 74 -8.33 13.71 17.35
C PHE A 74 -8.92 15.05 17.78
N PRO A 75 -9.35 15.18 19.04
CA PRO A 75 -9.64 16.48 19.62
C PRO A 75 -8.31 17.19 19.95
N GLY A 76 -7.94 18.20 19.17
CA GLY A 76 -6.76 19.04 19.46
C GLY A 76 -5.62 18.93 18.42
N ARG A 77 -4.41 19.37 18.80
CA ARG A 77 -3.25 19.40 17.90
C ARG A 77 -2.68 17.99 17.70
N PHE A 78 -2.59 17.58 16.45
CA PHE A 78 -2.04 16.30 16.06
C PHE A 78 -0.58 16.42 15.57
N PRO A 79 0.35 15.58 16.04
CA PRO A 79 1.76 15.65 15.65
C PRO A 79 1.99 15.01 14.27
N LEU A 80 1.50 15.63 13.21
CA LEU A 80 1.60 15.17 11.83
C LEU A 80 3.01 14.73 11.41
N PRO A 81 4.10 15.51 11.68
CA PRO A 81 5.44 15.10 11.25
C PRO A 81 5.88 13.77 11.88
N LEU A 82 5.50 13.50 13.13
CA LEU A 82 5.83 12.25 13.81
C LEU A 82 5.06 11.07 13.21
N LEU A 83 3.80 11.28 12.85
CA LEU A 83 3.01 10.27 12.17
C LEU A 83 3.63 9.93 10.80
N PHE A 84 3.95 10.93 9.99
CA PHE A 84 4.61 10.72 8.70
C PHE A 84 5.92 9.95 8.85
N LEU A 85 6.76 10.38 9.79
CA LEU A 85 8.04 9.71 10.05
C LEU A 85 7.82 8.26 10.48
N SER A 86 6.86 8.00 11.38
CA SER A 86 6.59 6.65 11.88
C SER A 86 6.05 5.69 10.81
N VAL A 87 5.32 6.18 9.82
CA VAL A 87 4.74 5.36 8.75
C VAL A 87 5.70 5.18 7.58
N TYR A 88 6.47 6.21 7.21
CA TYR A 88 7.34 6.14 6.04
C TYR A 88 8.79 5.70 6.35
N ALA A 89 9.33 5.98 7.55
CA ALA A 89 10.67 5.52 7.89
C ALA A 89 10.83 3.99 7.90
N PRO A 90 9.86 3.19 8.37
CA PRO A 90 9.93 1.73 8.29
C PRO A 90 10.17 1.18 6.89
N VAL A 91 9.76 1.89 5.84
CA VAL A 91 9.93 1.49 4.44
C VAL A 91 11.40 1.25 4.09
N LEU A 92 12.30 2.05 4.67
CA LEU A 92 13.76 1.87 4.51
C LEU A 92 14.24 0.57 5.16
N ILE A 93 13.71 0.24 6.33
CA ILE A 93 14.03 -1.00 7.04
C ILE A 93 13.47 -2.20 6.28
N LEU A 94 12.21 -2.12 5.87
CA LEU A 94 11.53 -3.16 5.09
C LEU A 94 12.26 -3.43 3.77
N SER A 95 12.68 -2.38 3.07
CA SER A 95 13.42 -2.53 1.81
C SER A 95 14.75 -3.27 1.99
N ARG A 96 15.45 -3.02 3.10
CA ARG A 96 16.71 -3.74 3.41
C ARG A 96 16.47 -5.20 3.78
N LEU A 97 15.44 -5.48 4.59
CA LEU A 97 15.05 -6.83 4.97
C LEU A 97 14.55 -7.62 3.75
N ALA A 98 13.69 -7.02 2.93
CA ALA A 98 13.16 -7.65 1.72
C ALA A 98 14.27 -7.95 0.71
N ARG A 99 15.28 -7.08 0.61
CA ARG A 99 16.47 -7.33 -0.25
C ARG A 99 17.25 -8.56 0.18
N HIS A 100 17.43 -8.76 1.48
CA HIS A 100 18.15 -9.92 2.01
C HIS A 100 17.43 -11.23 1.64
N ASN A 101 16.09 -11.23 1.65
CA ASN A 101 15.29 -12.41 1.33
C ASN A 101 15.09 -12.62 -0.19
N SER A 102 15.21 -11.59 -1.01
CA SER A 102 14.81 -11.67 -2.43
C SER A 102 15.99 -11.55 -3.41
N HIS A 103 17.25 -11.35 -2.98
CA HIS A 103 18.43 -11.13 -3.84
C HIS A 103 18.05 -10.56 -5.22
N PRO A 104 17.71 -9.27 -5.34
CA PRO A 104 17.36 -8.70 -6.64
C PRO A 104 18.64 -8.57 -7.47
N ASP A 105 18.85 -9.50 -8.38
CA ASP A 105 19.84 -9.35 -9.45
C ASP A 105 19.30 -8.33 -10.46
N ILE A 106 19.35 -7.05 -10.07
CA ILE A 106 18.84 -5.91 -10.85
C ILE A 106 19.67 -5.69 -12.12
N SER A 107 20.88 -6.29 -12.20
CA SER A 107 21.86 -5.99 -13.23
C SER A 107 21.84 -6.91 -14.44
N ARG A 108 21.03 -7.98 -14.49
CA ARG A 108 21.16 -9.00 -15.54
C ARG A 108 19.93 -9.33 -16.38
N GLU A 109 18.74 -8.76 -16.09
CA GLU A 109 17.54 -9.08 -16.88
C GLU A 109 17.00 -7.92 -17.74
N SER A 110 17.76 -6.87 -17.99
CA SER A 110 17.45 -5.88 -19.03
C SER A 110 17.73 -6.39 -20.47
N GLY A 111 18.07 -7.66 -20.59
CA GLY A 111 18.14 -8.38 -21.85
C GLY A 111 16.79 -9.00 -22.19
N GLN A 112 15.85 -8.22 -22.72
CA GLN A 112 14.67 -8.80 -23.39
C GLN A 112 15.16 -9.78 -24.47
N PRO A 113 14.62 -11.02 -24.55
CA PRO A 113 14.86 -11.86 -25.71
C PRO A 113 14.37 -11.08 -26.94
N LYS A 114 15.24 -10.89 -27.93
CA LYS A 114 14.94 -10.16 -29.19
C LYS A 114 13.65 -10.57 -29.89
N ALA A 115 13.20 -11.81 -29.67
CA ALA A 115 11.93 -12.33 -30.17
C ALA A 115 10.68 -11.66 -29.55
N VAL A 116 10.74 -11.23 -28.27
CA VAL A 116 9.62 -10.57 -27.60
C VAL A 116 9.50 -9.11 -28.07
N GLN A 117 10.62 -8.45 -28.37
CA GLN A 117 10.60 -7.07 -28.90
C GLN A 117 9.94 -6.99 -30.30
N THR A 118 10.14 -8.00 -31.14
CA THR A 118 9.54 -8.04 -32.49
C THR A 118 8.02 -8.27 -32.42
N ILE A 119 7.55 -9.13 -31.53
CA ILE A 119 6.12 -9.42 -31.36
C ILE A 119 5.41 -8.23 -30.67
N GLN A 120 6.06 -7.61 -29.65
CA GLN A 120 5.51 -6.42 -29.01
C GLN A 120 5.46 -5.19 -29.93
N ALA A 121 6.47 -4.98 -30.77
CA ALA A 121 6.45 -3.93 -31.77
C ALA A 121 5.31 -4.12 -32.79
N PHE A 122 5.03 -5.36 -33.17
CA PHE A 122 3.93 -5.68 -34.07
C PHE A 122 2.56 -5.48 -33.42
N GLN A 123 2.39 -5.93 -32.16
CA GLN A 123 1.15 -5.73 -31.41
C GLN A 123 0.90 -4.27 -31.03
N ILE A 124 1.95 -3.49 -30.68
CA ILE A 124 1.83 -2.04 -30.42
C ILE A 124 1.44 -1.31 -31.71
N GLN A 125 1.93 -1.75 -32.88
CA GLN A 125 1.59 -1.12 -34.16
C GLN A 125 0.18 -1.46 -34.63
N GLU A 126 -0.34 -2.63 -34.29
CA GLU A 126 -1.72 -3.04 -34.57
C GLU A 126 -2.72 -2.35 -33.61
N HIS A 127 -2.39 -2.24 -32.32
CA HIS A 127 -3.17 -1.48 -31.34
C HIS A 127 -3.11 0.04 -31.58
N ALA A 128 -1.99 0.57 -32.07
CA ALA A 128 -1.87 2.00 -32.39
C ALA A 128 -2.68 2.39 -33.63
N ARG A 129 -3.04 1.45 -34.50
CA ARG A 129 -3.89 1.70 -35.67
C ARG A 129 -5.40 1.67 -35.39
N SER A 130 -5.84 0.94 -34.34
CA SER A 130 -7.24 0.97 -33.89
C SER A 130 -7.53 1.95 -32.75
N ALA A 131 -6.52 2.72 -32.31
CA ALA A 131 -6.54 3.44 -31.06
C ALA A 131 -6.68 4.94 -31.23
N SER A 132 -7.75 5.46 -31.83
CA SER A 132 -7.96 6.92 -31.78
C SER A 132 -9.22 7.40 -31.04
N GLU A 133 -10.24 6.58 -30.84
CA GLU A 133 -11.40 6.97 -30.00
C GLU A 133 -11.85 5.88 -29.01
N ASP A 134 -11.66 4.60 -29.31
CA ASP A 134 -12.00 3.48 -28.40
C ASP A 134 -11.03 3.33 -27.22
N SER A 135 -9.81 3.85 -27.33
CA SER A 135 -8.76 3.68 -26.32
C SER A 135 -9.05 4.44 -25.02
N LEU A 136 -9.58 5.67 -25.09
CA LEU A 136 -9.88 6.48 -23.90
C LEU A 136 -11.06 5.89 -23.12
N ASN A 137 -12.12 5.47 -23.84
CA ASN A 137 -13.28 4.85 -23.23
C ASN A 137 -12.91 3.50 -22.57
N GLY A 138 -12.08 2.70 -23.23
CA GLY A 138 -11.58 1.44 -22.65
C GLY A 138 -10.81 1.66 -21.34
N ILE A 139 -9.90 2.64 -21.32
CA ILE A 139 -9.16 3.01 -20.11
C ILE A 139 -10.11 3.52 -19.01
N LEU A 140 -11.11 4.33 -19.36
CA LEU A 140 -12.09 4.84 -18.40
C LEU A 140 -12.92 3.71 -17.79
N TYR A 141 -13.39 2.75 -18.60
CA TYR A 141 -14.12 1.57 -18.10
C TYR A 141 -13.26 0.74 -17.15
N GLU A 142 -12.01 0.45 -17.51
CA GLU A 142 -11.09 -0.31 -16.66
C GLU A 142 -10.85 0.40 -15.31
N VAL A 143 -10.66 1.71 -15.33
CA VAL A 143 -10.50 2.52 -14.10
C VAL A 143 -11.78 2.50 -13.27
N CYS A 144 -12.96 2.63 -13.89
CA CYS A 144 -14.23 2.57 -13.18
C CYS A 144 -14.47 1.20 -12.53
N ASP A 145 -14.17 0.11 -13.23
CA ASP A 145 -14.31 -1.24 -12.70
C ASP A 145 -13.43 -1.47 -11.48
N VAL A 146 -12.17 -1.04 -11.54
CA VAL A 146 -11.25 -1.10 -10.40
C VAL A 146 -11.74 -0.24 -9.24
N MET A 147 -12.23 0.97 -9.50
CA MET A 147 -12.79 1.87 -8.47
C MET A 147 -14.03 1.27 -7.79
N VAL A 148 -14.95 0.68 -8.56
CA VAL A 148 -16.14 -0.01 -8.05
C VAL A 148 -15.74 -1.20 -7.19
N LEU A 149 -14.77 -1.99 -7.63
CA LEU A 149 -14.26 -3.14 -6.90
C LEU A 149 -13.65 -2.72 -5.54
N ILE A 150 -12.78 -1.71 -5.53
CA ILE A 150 -12.18 -1.15 -4.31
C ILE A 150 -13.27 -0.62 -3.37
N GLY A 151 -14.20 0.17 -3.90
CA GLY A 151 -15.33 0.73 -3.14
C GLY A 151 -16.22 -0.35 -2.53
N SER A 152 -16.47 -1.44 -3.25
CA SER A 152 -17.25 -2.58 -2.77
C SER A 152 -16.58 -3.27 -1.58
N TYR A 153 -15.26 -3.49 -1.62
CA TYR A 153 -14.53 -4.04 -0.46
C TYR A 153 -14.55 -3.08 0.73
N LEU A 154 -14.34 -1.78 0.50
CA LEU A 154 -14.43 -0.77 1.58
C LEU A 154 -15.80 -0.80 2.23
N MET A 155 -16.88 -0.80 1.45
CA MET A 155 -18.24 -0.86 1.98
C MET A 155 -18.49 -2.15 2.77
N LEU A 156 -18.14 -3.30 2.20
CA LEU A 156 -18.33 -4.61 2.84
C LEU A 156 -17.65 -4.66 4.21
N PHE A 157 -16.37 -4.33 4.27
CA PHE A 157 -15.60 -4.40 5.51
C PHE A 157 -15.98 -3.29 6.51
N SER A 158 -16.42 -2.11 6.04
CA SER A 158 -16.95 -1.06 6.92
C SER A 158 -18.27 -1.50 7.57
N VAL A 159 -19.16 -2.17 6.83
CA VAL A 159 -20.39 -2.74 7.38
C VAL A 159 -20.08 -3.81 8.42
N LEU A 160 -19.15 -4.73 8.12
CA LEU A 160 -18.71 -5.75 9.09
C LEU A 160 -18.11 -5.12 10.35
N ALA A 161 -17.23 -4.13 10.21
CA ALA A 161 -16.65 -3.41 11.34
C ALA A 161 -17.73 -2.66 12.15
N ARG A 162 -18.76 -2.13 11.48
CA ARG A 162 -19.88 -1.49 12.15
C ARG A 162 -20.74 -2.47 12.97
N PHE A 163 -21.05 -3.65 12.41
CA PHE A 163 -21.70 -4.72 13.18
C PHE A 163 -20.89 -5.10 14.42
N LEU A 164 -19.60 -5.25 14.27
CA LEU A 164 -18.70 -5.58 15.37
C LEU A 164 -18.72 -4.45 16.43
N SER A 165 -18.72 -3.19 16.03
CA SER A 165 -18.76 -2.05 16.95
C SER A 165 -20.10 -1.89 17.68
N SER A 166 -21.18 -2.52 17.21
CA SER A 166 -22.48 -2.52 17.87
C SER A 166 -22.67 -3.69 18.84
N ALA A 167 -21.72 -4.64 18.92
CA ALA A 167 -21.78 -5.80 19.80
C ALA A 167 -21.46 -5.41 21.25
N ALA A 168 -22.50 -5.11 22.04
CA ALA A 168 -22.38 -4.61 23.42
C ALA A 168 -21.68 -5.60 24.41
N TRP A 169 -21.59 -6.88 24.06
CA TRP A 169 -20.93 -7.92 24.86
C TRP A 169 -19.40 -7.97 24.71
N ILE A 170 -18.84 -7.27 23.70
CA ILE A 170 -17.40 -7.20 23.49
C ILE A 170 -16.85 -5.96 24.21
N PRO A 171 -15.77 -6.08 25.01
CA PRO A 171 -15.12 -4.94 25.64
C PRO A 171 -14.65 -3.92 24.60
N GLN A 172 -14.88 -2.64 24.86
CA GLN A 172 -14.54 -1.54 23.94
C GLN A 172 -13.12 -1.57 23.37
N PRO A 173 -12.04 -1.83 24.16
CA PRO A 173 -10.70 -1.93 23.61
C PRO A 173 -10.52 -3.07 22.61
N VAL A 174 -11.17 -4.21 22.86
CA VAL A 174 -11.13 -5.38 21.96
C VAL A 174 -11.88 -5.04 20.67
N THR A 175 -13.04 -4.42 20.77
CA THR A 175 -13.82 -3.96 19.63
C THR A 175 -13.01 -3.00 18.75
N ALA A 176 -12.30 -2.04 19.35
CA ALA A 176 -11.48 -1.08 18.62
C ALA A 176 -10.35 -1.79 17.83
N LEU A 177 -9.67 -2.76 18.45
CA LEU A 177 -8.62 -3.54 17.79
C LEU A 177 -9.18 -4.44 16.68
N LEU A 178 -10.31 -5.11 16.91
CA LEU A 178 -10.96 -5.91 15.88
C LEU A 178 -11.40 -5.05 14.69
N CYS A 179 -12.02 -3.90 14.93
CA CYS A 179 -12.36 -2.95 13.87
C CYS A 179 -11.12 -2.52 13.07
N ALA A 180 -9.99 -2.26 13.75
CA ALA A 180 -8.73 -1.90 13.10
C ALA A 180 -8.16 -3.02 12.23
N VAL A 181 -8.37 -4.27 12.62
CA VAL A 181 -7.99 -5.43 11.80
C VAL A 181 -8.89 -5.56 10.57
N PHE A 182 -10.20 -5.33 10.70
CA PHE A 182 -11.12 -5.45 9.58
C PHE A 182 -11.00 -4.31 8.59
N GLU A 183 -11.09 -3.05 9.08
CA GLU A 183 -11.12 -1.89 8.21
C GLU A 183 -10.43 -0.69 8.90
N MET A 184 -9.50 -0.11 8.20
CA MET A 184 -8.57 0.92 8.69
C MET A 184 -9.28 2.20 9.19
N THR A 185 -10.29 2.71 8.47
CA THR A 185 -10.93 4.00 8.81
C THR A 185 -11.80 3.86 10.06
N THR A 186 -12.65 2.84 10.10
CA THR A 186 -13.47 2.52 11.28
C THR A 186 -12.58 2.17 12.48
N GLY A 187 -11.52 1.43 12.25
CA GLY A 187 -10.54 1.06 13.28
C GLY A 187 -9.87 2.27 13.91
N ILE A 188 -9.33 3.19 13.10
CA ILE A 188 -8.71 4.43 13.59
C ILE A 188 -9.69 5.25 14.43
N ARG A 189 -10.93 5.39 13.95
CA ARG A 189 -11.97 6.08 14.71
C ARG A 189 -12.22 5.43 16.08
N GLN A 190 -12.37 4.10 16.12
CA GLN A 190 -12.59 3.37 17.37
C GLN A 190 -11.39 3.46 18.33
N ILE A 191 -10.18 3.39 17.79
CA ILE A 191 -8.93 3.57 18.54
C ILE A 191 -8.93 4.96 19.20
N CYS A 192 -9.26 6.03 18.45
CA CYS A 192 -9.28 7.40 18.97
C CYS A 192 -10.36 7.63 20.04
N LEU A 193 -11.48 6.91 19.96
CA LEU A 193 -12.55 7.00 20.96
C LEU A 193 -12.28 6.20 22.22
N THR A 194 -11.40 5.19 22.15
CA THR A 194 -11.26 4.18 23.20
C THR A 194 -9.95 4.31 23.99
N PHE A 195 -8.85 4.59 23.28
CA PHE A 195 -7.53 4.55 23.90
C PHE A 195 -7.05 5.94 24.37
N PRO A 196 -6.31 6.00 25.48
CA PRO A 196 -5.67 7.25 25.91
C PRO A 196 -4.62 7.70 24.86
N PRO A 197 -4.33 9.00 24.77
CA PRO A 197 -3.46 9.57 23.74
C PRO A 197 -2.11 8.87 23.57
N ALA A 198 -1.52 8.43 24.65
CA ALA A 198 -0.22 7.74 24.64
C ALA A 198 -0.25 6.42 23.84
N LEU A 199 -1.36 5.67 23.89
CA LEU A 199 -1.55 4.42 23.15
C LEU A 199 -2.24 4.65 21.82
N CYS A 200 -3.09 5.66 21.73
CA CYS A 200 -3.89 5.95 20.54
C CYS A 200 -3.01 6.27 19.33
N LEU A 201 -1.99 7.14 19.47
CA LEU A 201 -1.12 7.53 18.37
C LEU A 201 -0.35 6.34 17.77
N PRO A 202 0.36 5.50 18.55
CA PRO A 202 1.02 4.31 18.01
C PRO A 202 0.05 3.31 17.39
N ALA A 203 -1.13 3.12 18.00
CA ALA A 203 -2.15 2.22 17.47
C ALA A 203 -2.72 2.74 16.13
N CYS A 204 -2.93 4.05 15.97
CA CYS A 204 -3.32 4.66 14.70
C CYS A 204 -2.25 4.50 13.62
N ALA A 205 -0.98 4.68 13.95
CA ALA A 205 0.13 4.47 13.02
C ALA A 205 0.21 3.01 12.57
N ALA A 206 0.07 2.06 13.50
CA ALA A 206 0.04 0.63 13.20
C ALA A 206 -1.15 0.28 12.31
N CYS A 207 -2.35 0.76 12.64
CA CYS A 207 -3.58 0.52 11.89
C CYS A 207 -3.45 1.07 10.45
N ALA A 208 -2.97 2.30 10.29
CA ALA A 208 -2.74 2.92 8.99
C ALA A 208 -1.69 2.15 8.18
N ALA A 209 -0.57 1.74 8.78
CA ALA A 209 0.47 0.98 8.12
C ALA A 209 0.01 -0.44 7.73
N PHE A 210 -0.83 -1.09 8.53
CA PHE A 210 -1.43 -2.39 8.22
C PHE A 210 -2.43 -2.30 7.07
N GLY A 211 -3.33 -1.31 7.10
CA GLY A 211 -4.37 -1.09 6.10
C GLY A 211 -5.63 -1.94 6.26
N GLY A 212 -5.68 -2.82 7.26
CA GLY A 212 -6.79 -3.72 7.52
C GLY A 212 -6.89 -4.89 6.53
N ILE A 213 -7.75 -5.86 6.85
CA ILE A 213 -8.11 -6.96 5.94
C ILE A 213 -8.71 -6.41 4.65
N SER A 214 -9.51 -5.34 4.74
CA SER A 214 -10.06 -4.62 3.59
C SER A 214 -8.96 -4.22 2.60
N GLY A 215 -7.86 -3.60 3.05
CA GLY A 215 -6.74 -3.23 2.21
C GLY A 215 -6.00 -4.43 1.59
N ILE A 216 -5.93 -5.55 2.31
CA ILE A 216 -5.36 -6.80 1.79
C ILE A 216 -6.22 -7.35 0.66
N PHE A 217 -7.55 -7.40 0.84
CA PHE A 217 -8.48 -7.87 -0.19
C PHE A 217 -8.50 -6.94 -1.40
N GLN A 218 -8.48 -5.61 -1.22
CA GLN A 218 -8.33 -4.64 -2.31
C GLN A 218 -7.06 -4.90 -3.13
N THR A 219 -5.94 -5.09 -2.45
CA THR A 219 -4.65 -5.37 -3.11
C THR A 219 -4.69 -6.69 -3.87
N HIS A 220 -5.23 -7.74 -3.24
CA HIS A 220 -5.37 -9.05 -3.87
C HIS A 220 -6.28 -9.00 -5.09
N SER A 221 -7.44 -8.33 -4.99
CA SER A 221 -8.42 -8.25 -6.07
C SER A 221 -7.89 -7.49 -7.28
N VAL A 222 -7.16 -6.40 -7.08
CA VAL A 222 -6.55 -5.66 -8.19
C VAL A 222 -5.50 -6.51 -8.90
N ILE A 223 -4.65 -7.24 -8.16
CA ILE A 223 -3.67 -8.17 -8.74
C ILE A 223 -4.36 -9.33 -9.46
N ALA A 224 -5.45 -9.88 -8.90
CA ALA A 224 -6.21 -10.97 -9.48
C ALA A 224 -7.03 -10.53 -10.70
N TYR A 225 -7.67 -9.36 -10.66
CA TYR A 225 -8.40 -8.77 -11.78
C TYR A 225 -7.50 -8.67 -13.00
N ASP A 226 -6.33 -8.16 -12.82
CA ASP A 226 -5.30 -8.11 -13.84
C ASP A 226 -4.93 -9.49 -14.42
N SER A 227 -4.99 -10.56 -13.64
CA SER A 227 -4.66 -11.91 -14.11
C SER A 227 -5.77 -12.56 -14.95
N LEU A 228 -7.02 -12.15 -14.75
CA LEU A 228 -8.18 -12.64 -15.53
C LEU A 228 -8.14 -12.16 -16.97
N PHE A 229 -7.61 -10.96 -17.22
CA PHE A 229 -7.50 -10.40 -18.57
C PHE A 229 -6.20 -10.80 -19.30
N SER A 230 -5.19 -11.31 -18.59
CA SER A 230 -3.95 -11.81 -19.20
C SER A 230 -4.02 -13.31 -19.42
N GLN A 231 -4.35 -13.74 -20.64
CA GLN A 231 -4.41 -15.15 -21.04
C GLN A 231 -3.16 -15.93 -20.60
N GLY A 232 -3.28 -16.72 -19.52
CA GLY A 232 -2.43 -17.87 -19.26
C GLY A 232 -1.12 -17.64 -18.48
N ARG A 233 -0.73 -16.43 -18.08
CA ARG A 233 0.41 -16.25 -17.16
C ARG A 233 -0.06 -16.31 -15.72
N LYS A 234 0.14 -17.45 -15.07
CA LYS A 234 -0.07 -17.61 -13.62
C LYS A 234 0.70 -16.51 -12.88
N ASN A 235 0.07 -15.92 -11.85
CA ASN A 235 0.71 -14.98 -10.91
C ASN A 235 1.89 -15.66 -10.19
N ALA A 236 2.98 -15.91 -10.91
CA ALA A 236 4.19 -16.49 -10.36
C ALA A 236 4.86 -15.46 -9.47
N GLY A 237 4.54 -15.45 -8.17
CA GLY A 237 5.24 -14.64 -7.19
C GLY A 237 4.42 -13.88 -6.16
N PHE A 238 3.08 -13.78 -6.31
CA PHE A 238 2.26 -13.15 -5.26
C PHE A 238 1.75 -14.21 -4.27
N ASP A 239 2.44 -14.34 -3.14
CA ASP A 239 1.93 -15.07 -1.98
C ASP A 239 1.30 -14.10 -0.98
N ILE A 240 -0.02 -14.21 -0.81
CA ILE A 240 -0.80 -13.35 0.09
C ILE A 240 -0.30 -13.46 1.53
N ARG A 241 0.17 -14.63 1.96
CA ARG A 241 0.69 -14.84 3.31
C ARG A 241 1.97 -14.04 3.53
N HIS A 242 2.84 -14.03 2.52
CA HIS A 242 4.07 -13.25 2.53
C HIS A 242 3.77 -11.74 2.57
N TYR A 243 2.82 -11.29 1.75
CA TYR A 243 2.34 -9.89 1.76
C TYR A 243 1.79 -9.48 3.13
N VAL A 244 0.92 -10.30 3.73
CA VAL A 244 0.37 -10.04 5.08
C VAL A 244 1.50 -9.95 6.12
N GLY A 245 2.50 -10.84 6.05
CA GLY A 245 3.67 -10.79 6.93
C GLY A 245 4.41 -9.47 6.85
N TRP A 246 4.66 -8.93 5.65
CA TRP A 246 5.28 -7.63 5.46
C TRP A 246 4.41 -6.49 6.00
N LYS A 247 3.09 -6.57 5.85
CA LYS A 247 2.15 -5.58 6.39
C LYS A 247 2.13 -5.56 7.92
N LEU A 248 2.16 -6.72 8.56
CA LEU A 248 2.25 -6.83 10.01
C LEU A 248 3.58 -6.29 10.54
N LEU A 249 4.69 -6.59 9.86
CA LEU A 249 5.99 -6.05 10.21
C LEU A 249 6.02 -4.52 10.06
N HIS A 250 5.42 -3.98 8.99
CA HIS A 250 5.28 -2.54 8.80
C HIS A 250 4.49 -1.89 9.94
N ALA A 251 3.35 -2.47 10.30
CA ALA A 251 2.52 -2.00 11.41
C ALA A 251 3.28 -1.98 12.74
N GLY A 252 3.98 -3.07 13.05
CA GLY A 252 4.79 -3.17 14.26
C GLY A 252 5.92 -2.15 14.33
N LEU A 253 6.65 -1.96 13.23
CA LEU A 253 7.71 -0.95 13.14
C LEU A 253 7.16 0.47 13.26
N SER A 254 6.02 0.75 12.63
CA SER A 254 5.36 2.06 12.71
C SER A 254 4.93 2.40 14.15
N ALA A 255 4.31 1.44 14.85
CA ALA A 255 3.96 1.61 16.26
C ALA A 255 5.20 1.82 17.12
N LEU A 256 6.23 1.00 16.94
CA LEU A 256 7.48 1.09 17.71
C LEU A 256 8.16 2.44 17.53
N ILE A 257 8.33 2.89 16.27
CA ILE A 257 8.96 4.18 15.98
C ILE A 257 8.17 5.32 16.62
N LEU A 258 6.84 5.32 16.49
CA LEU A 258 6.04 6.39 17.08
C LEU A 258 6.08 6.37 18.61
N THR A 259 6.07 5.20 19.24
CA THR A 259 6.23 5.06 20.69
C THR A 259 7.60 5.62 21.15
N VAL A 260 8.68 5.26 20.47
CA VAL A 260 10.02 5.76 20.77
C VAL A 260 10.08 7.28 20.59
N LEU A 261 9.50 7.81 19.50
CA LEU A 261 9.46 9.25 19.27
C LEU A 261 8.66 10.00 20.35
N GLN A 262 7.57 9.42 20.85
CA GLN A 262 6.81 10.00 21.97
C GLN A 262 7.59 10.02 23.28
N LEU A 263 8.43 9.01 23.53
CA LEU A 263 9.27 8.94 24.72
C LEU A 263 10.45 9.91 24.66
N LEU A 264 11.06 10.09 23.48
CA LEU A 264 12.21 10.96 23.27
C LEU A 264 11.82 12.44 23.15
N LEU A 265 10.68 12.71 22.58
CA LEU A 265 10.13 14.05 22.39
C LEU A 265 8.90 14.18 23.29
N PRO A 266 9.08 14.50 24.59
CA PRO A 266 7.94 14.71 25.47
C PRO A 266 7.08 15.81 24.83
N LEU A 267 6.01 15.39 24.16
CA LEU A 267 5.00 16.27 23.60
C LEU A 267 4.44 17.04 24.80
N GLY A 268 5.02 18.22 25.03
CA GLY A 268 4.61 19.09 26.14
C GLY A 268 3.10 19.15 26.15
N SER A 269 2.49 18.80 27.25
CA SER A 269 1.08 18.54 27.51
C SER A 269 0.09 19.50 26.80
N PRO A 270 -0.24 19.33 25.51
CA PRO A 270 -1.37 20.03 24.91
C PRO A 270 -2.58 19.09 24.76
N LEU A 271 -2.54 17.93 25.41
CA LEU A 271 -3.65 16.98 25.49
C LEU A 271 -4.33 17.08 26.88
N ARG A 272 -4.34 18.26 27.50
CA ARG A 272 -5.35 18.56 28.48
C ARG A 272 -6.59 19.00 27.72
N LEU A 273 -7.61 18.17 27.81
CA LEU A 273 -8.99 18.48 27.48
C LEU A 273 -9.42 19.83 28.06
#